data_2ce7561a43bf26a4f90de9f8764e90da
#
_entry.id   2ce7561a43bf26a4f90de9f8764e90da
#
_cell.length_a   1.000
_cell.length_b   1.000
_cell.length_c   1.000
_cell.angle_alpha   90.00
_cell.angle_beta   90.00
_cell.angle_gamma   90.00
#
_symmetry.space_group_name_H-M   'P 1'
#
loop_
_entity.id
_entity.type
_entity.pdbx_description
1 polymer ?
#
loop_
_entity_poly.entity_id
_entity_poly.type
_entity_poly.pdbx_seq_one_letter_code
_entity_poly.pdbx_strand_id
1 'polypeptide(L)'
;MDSTNPVFHGLREPHVNIIEKTDEEIRAAAEPLWRDLVKNSNEGKYGEFVKNFSGVMALAMNQVTAGHQFANSELARNLSEHFDYLGIIRRGEHVTVLYRQRSTKKDGEWLGRLVLGYEDGKIRIFGASIF
;
A
#
# COMPACT_ATOMS: atom_id res chain seq x y z
N MET A 1 -1.11 33.89 14.43
CA MET A 1 -0.89 33.87 15.02
C MET A 1 -0.68 33.34 15.36
N ASP A 2 -0.57 33.52 14.87
CA ASP A 2 -0.27 33.41 15.25
C ASP A 2 -0.09 32.83 15.17
N SER A 3 -0.12 33.00 14.71
CA SER A 3 0.24 32.88 14.84
C SER A 3 0.61 32.41 14.77
N THR A 4 0.77 32.54 14.39
CA THR A 4 1.41 32.43 14.44
C THR A 4 2.00 31.91 14.52
N ASN A 5 2.14 31.93 14.20
CA ASN A 5 3.03 31.59 14.30
C ASN A 5 3.58 31.10 14.05
N PRO A 6 3.79 31.09 13.93
CA PRO A 6 4.53 30.66 13.63
C PRO A 6 5.09 30.11 13.79
N VAL A 7 5.02 30.30 13.68
CA VAL A 7 5.65 29.72 13.91
C VAL A 7 5.85 28.97 14.05
N PHE A 8 5.67 29.11 13.93
CA PHE A 8 6.05 28.38 14.06
C PHE A 8 6.03 27.95 13.41
N HIS A 9 5.85 28.16 12.89
CA HIS A 9 6.09 27.79 12.20
C HIS A 9 6.76 27.38 11.60
N GLY A 10 6.45 27.61 11.04
CA GLY A 10 7.43 27.22 10.12
C GLY A 10 8.52 26.34 10.62
N LEU A 11 8.50 26.16 11.77
CA LEU A 11 9.53 25.37 12.41
C LEU A 11 9.49 23.91 11.99
N ARG A 12 8.39 23.46 11.45
CA ARG A 12 8.28 22.10 10.91
C ARG A 12 7.47 22.16 9.65
N GLU A 13 7.68 21.17 8.83
CA GLU A 13 6.94 21.05 7.59
C GLU A 13 5.46 21.02 7.86
N PRO A 14 4.66 21.64 7.00
CA PRO A 14 3.23 21.47 7.08
C PRO A 14 2.90 19.99 6.98
N HIS A 15 1.98 19.55 7.80
CA HIS A 15 1.53 18.16 7.74
C HIS A 15 0.85 17.92 6.41
N VAL A 16 1.37 16.96 5.65
CA VAL A 16 0.78 16.57 4.39
C VAL A 16 -0.09 15.34 4.65
N ASN A 17 -1.37 15.47 4.30
CA ASN A 17 -2.31 14.37 4.46
C ASN A 17 -2.66 13.86 3.06
N ILE A 18 -2.47 12.56 2.86
CA ILE A 18 -2.68 11.94 1.56
C ILE A 18 -4.13 12.04 1.09
N ILE A 19 -5.08 12.17 2.03
CA ILE A 19 -6.50 12.28 1.65
C ILE A 19 -6.80 13.55 0.86
N GLU A 20 -5.90 14.54 0.91
CA GLU A 20 -6.08 15.79 0.20
C GLU A 20 -5.66 15.72 -1.27
N LYS A 21 -5.01 14.65 -1.65
CA LYS A 21 -4.59 14.48 -3.05
C LYS A 21 -5.77 14.06 -3.91
N THR A 22 -5.66 14.37 -5.19
CA THR A 22 -6.70 13.95 -6.15
C THR A 22 -6.65 12.44 -6.35
N ASP A 23 -7.75 11.90 -6.87
CA ASP A 23 -7.78 10.47 -7.23
C ASP A 23 -6.65 10.12 -8.19
N GLU A 24 -6.39 10.98 -9.16
CA GLU A 24 -5.34 10.73 -10.14
C GLU A 24 -3.97 10.68 -9.50
N GLU A 25 -3.70 11.58 -8.57
CA GLU A 25 -2.42 11.59 -7.86
C GLU A 25 -2.26 10.36 -6.99
N ILE A 26 -3.33 9.95 -6.31
CA ILE A 26 -3.30 8.76 -5.47
C ILE A 26 -3.09 7.53 -6.33
N ARG A 27 -3.80 7.42 -7.46
CA ARG A 27 -3.65 6.29 -8.37
C ARG A 27 -2.24 6.20 -8.94
N ALA A 28 -1.67 7.35 -9.29
CA ALA A 28 -0.31 7.39 -9.84
C ALA A 28 0.72 6.89 -8.83
N ALA A 29 0.50 7.15 -7.54
CA ALA A 29 1.37 6.65 -6.49
C ALA A 29 1.10 5.17 -6.19
N ALA A 30 -0.15 4.76 -6.21
CA ALA A 30 -0.58 3.43 -5.80
C ALA A 30 -0.25 2.35 -6.83
N GLU A 31 -0.45 2.63 -8.09
CA GLU A 31 -0.33 1.61 -9.14
C GLU A 31 1.04 0.94 -9.18
N PRO A 32 2.16 1.70 -9.20
CA PRO A 32 3.46 1.04 -9.18
C PRO A 32 3.71 0.26 -7.91
N LEU A 33 3.17 0.71 -6.77
CA LEU A 33 3.30 0.00 -5.51
C LEU A 33 2.55 -1.32 -5.54
N TRP A 34 1.32 -1.32 -6.04
CA TRP A 34 0.53 -2.56 -6.15
C TRP A 34 1.18 -3.53 -7.14
N ARG A 35 1.61 -3.02 -8.28
CA ARG A 35 2.28 -3.84 -9.30
C ARG A 35 3.53 -4.50 -8.73
N ASP A 36 4.30 -3.74 -7.95
CA ASP A 36 5.51 -4.24 -7.32
C ASP A 36 5.19 -5.31 -6.27
N LEU A 37 4.13 -5.10 -5.47
CA LEU A 37 3.68 -6.09 -4.50
C LEU A 37 3.28 -7.39 -5.20
N VAL A 38 2.51 -7.31 -6.29
CA VAL A 38 2.10 -8.48 -7.06
C VAL A 38 3.32 -9.24 -7.55
N LYS A 39 4.27 -8.52 -8.13
CA LYS A 39 5.48 -9.15 -8.67
C LYS A 39 6.28 -9.85 -7.57
N ASN A 40 6.53 -9.14 -6.47
CA ASN A 40 7.34 -9.70 -5.39
C ASN A 40 6.63 -10.83 -4.66
N SER A 41 5.30 -10.76 -4.56
CA SER A 41 4.51 -11.85 -4.02
C SER A 41 4.65 -13.11 -4.88
N ASN A 42 4.50 -12.95 -6.20
CA ASN A 42 4.63 -14.07 -7.12
C ASN A 42 6.01 -14.70 -7.10
N GLU A 43 7.04 -13.89 -6.90
CA GLU A 43 8.42 -14.38 -6.87
C GLU A 43 8.86 -14.84 -5.49
N GLY A 44 8.02 -14.62 -4.47
CA GLY A 44 8.36 -15.00 -3.10
C GLY A 44 9.48 -14.18 -2.51
N LYS A 45 9.65 -12.93 -2.96
CA LYS A 45 10.74 -12.06 -2.51
C LYS A 45 10.29 -11.20 -1.34
N TYR A 46 10.39 -11.77 -0.15
CA TYR A 46 9.91 -11.12 1.07
C TYR A 46 10.55 -9.74 1.30
N GLY A 47 11.87 -9.65 1.21
CA GLY A 47 12.56 -8.39 1.46
C GLY A 47 12.11 -7.26 0.53
N GLU A 48 11.93 -7.59 -0.74
CA GLU A 48 11.44 -6.63 -1.71
C GLU A 48 9.96 -6.31 -1.49
N PHE A 49 9.21 -7.32 -1.09
CA PHE A 49 7.77 -7.17 -0.83
C PHE A 49 7.50 -6.11 0.25
N VAL A 50 8.32 -6.06 1.29
CA VAL A 50 8.06 -5.17 2.44
C VAL A 50 8.81 -3.84 2.37
N LYS A 51 9.58 -3.58 1.32
CA LYS A 51 10.47 -2.41 1.28
C LYS A 51 9.75 -1.08 1.40
N ASN A 52 8.49 -1.00 0.99
CA ASN A 52 7.70 0.22 1.03
C ASN A 52 6.68 0.23 2.18
N PHE A 53 6.77 -0.72 3.10
CA PHE A 53 5.87 -0.77 4.24
C PHE A 53 6.22 0.31 5.25
N SER A 54 5.20 0.83 5.92
CA SER A 54 5.41 1.72 7.07
C SER A 54 6.14 0.95 8.17
N GLY A 55 6.76 1.70 9.09
CA GLY A 55 7.49 1.07 10.19
C GLY A 55 6.61 0.18 11.03
N VAL A 56 5.37 0.62 11.31
CA VAL A 56 4.42 -0.17 12.11
C VAL A 56 4.06 -1.47 11.38
N MET A 57 3.78 -1.38 10.08
CA MET A 57 3.42 -2.57 9.32
C MET A 57 4.59 -3.52 9.19
N ALA A 58 5.80 -2.99 9.00
CA ALA A 58 7.00 -3.82 8.91
C ALA A 58 7.27 -4.57 10.21
N LEU A 59 7.01 -3.93 11.35
CA LEU A 59 7.17 -4.58 12.65
C LEU A 59 6.13 -5.67 12.89
N ALA A 60 4.92 -5.48 12.36
CA ALA A 60 3.85 -6.45 12.53
C ALA A 60 4.04 -7.72 11.69
N MET A 61 4.84 -7.63 10.64
CA MET A 61 5.12 -8.76 9.75
C MET A 61 6.54 -9.26 9.95
N ASN A 62 6.70 -10.40 10.60
CA ASN A 62 8.01 -10.97 10.68
C ASN A 62 8.27 -11.90 9.50
N GLN A 63 9.56 -12.13 9.24
CA GLN A 63 10.02 -12.84 8.06
C GLN A 63 9.53 -14.28 7.99
N VAL A 64 9.45 -14.93 9.15
CA VAL A 64 9.02 -16.32 9.22
C VAL A 64 7.54 -16.44 8.85
N THR A 65 6.71 -15.56 9.43
CA THR A 65 5.26 -15.57 9.16
C THR A 65 4.98 -15.30 7.68
N ALA A 66 5.64 -14.28 7.12
CA ALA A 66 5.44 -13.94 5.71
C ALA A 66 5.93 -15.06 4.80
N GLY A 67 7.07 -15.66 5.15
CA GLY A 67 7.59 -16.78 4.39
C GLY A 67 6.61 -17.95 4.36
N HIS A 68 5.99 -18.25 5.48
CA HIS A 68 4.96 -19.30 5.55
C HIS A 68 3.75 -18.96 4.69
N GLN A 69 3.30 -17.70 4.73
CA GLN A 69 2.16 -17.27 3.93
C GLN A 69 2.46 -17.43 2.44
N PHE A 70 3.63 -16.99 1.99
CA PHE A 70 4.01 -17.15 0.59
C PHE A 70 4.13 -18.61 0.20
N ALA A 71 4.75 -19.43 1.04
CA ALA A 71 4.98 -20.84 0.73
C ALA A 71 3.68 -21.62 0.63
N ASN A 72 2.68 -21.25 1.44
CA ASN A 72 1.43 -22.00 1.55
C ASN A 72 0.26 -21.37 0.82
N SER A 73 0.46 -20.22 0.18
CA SER A 73 -0.62 -19.52 -0.51
C SER A 73 -0.44 -19.63 -2.01
N GLU A 74 -1.21 -20.51 -2.62
CA GLU A 74 -1.23 -20.61 -4.07
C GLU A 74 -1.69 -19.31 -4.70
N LEU A 75 -2.65 -18.64 -4.09
CA LEU A 75 -3.14 -17.36 -4.58
C LEU A 75 -2.02 -16.32 -4.57
N ALA A 76 -1.31 -16.18 -3.46
CA ALA A 76 -0.28 -15.16 -3.30
C ALA A 76 0.88 -15.32 -4.30
N ARG A 77 1.10 -16.52 -4.78
CA ARG A 77 2.21 -16.83 -5.71
C ARG A 77 1.77 -16.84 -7.16
N ASN A 78 0.50 -16.61 -7.44
CA ASN A 78 -0.03 -16.72 -8.80
C ASN A 78 -1.01 -15.58 -9.11
N LEU A 79 -0.63 -14.36 -8.75
CA LEU A 79 -1.45 -13.18 -9.02
C LEU A 79 -1.23 -12.72 -10.46
N SER A 80 -2.33 -12.35 -11.13
CA SER A 80 -2.24 -11.78 -12.46
C SER A 80 -1.57 -10.41 -12.38
N GLU A 81 -0.74 -10.10 -13.36
CA GLU A 81 -0.14 -8.77 -13.48
C GLU A 81 -1.12 -7.74 -14.04
N HIS A 82 -2.28 -8.22 -14.48
CA HIS A 82 -3.35 -7.35 -14.96
C HIS A 82 -4.38 -7.21 -13.85
N PHE A 83 -4.61 -5.99 -13.42
CA PHE A 83 -5.56 -5.68 -12.37
C PHE A 83 -6.27 -4.39 -12.74
N ASP A 84 -7.49 -4.20 -12.21
CA ASP A 84 -8.32 -3.06 -12.53
C ASP A 84 -8.51 -2.18 -11.29
N TYR A 85 -8.40 -0.89 -11.48
CA TYR A 85 -8.71 0.08 -10.43
C TYR A 85 -10.22 0.12 -10.21
N LEU A 86 -10.65 0.09 -8.94
CA LEU A 86 -12.06 0.13 -8.59
C LEU A 86 -12.47 1.43 -7.89
N GLY A 87 -11.61 1.98 -7.05
CA GLY A 87 -11.96 3.19 -6.32
C GLY A 87 -11.02 3.47 -5.18
N ILE A 88 -11.28 4.58 -4.50
CA ILE A 88 -10.48 5.04 -3.37
C ILE A 88 -11.42 5.37 -2.22
N ILE A 89 -11.03 4.95 -1.03
CA ILE A 89 -11.71 5.34 0.21
C ILE A 89 -10.74 6.19 1.01
N ARG A 90 -11.20 7.36 1.45
CA ARG A 90 -10.40 8.28 2.26
C ARG A 90 -10.90 8.26 3.69
N ARG A 91 -9.98 8.08 4.64
CA ARG A 91 -10.38 8.05 6.04
C ARG A 91 -9.20 8.42 6.93
N GLY A 92 -9.37 9.45 7.76
CA GLY A 92 -8.32 9.87 8.67
C GLY A 92 -7.13 10.43 7.91
N GLU A 93 -6.01 9.75 8.01
CA GLU A 93 -4.77 10.15 7.33
C GLU A 93 -4.33 9.11 6.31
N HIS A 94 -5.25 8.27 5.89
CA HIS A 94 -4.94 7.17 4.97
C HIS A 94 -5.95 7.12 3.84
N VAL A 95 -5.51 6.57 2.72
CA VAL A 95 -6.39 6.21 1.62
C VAL A 95 -6.28 4.72 1.39
N THR A 96 -7.41 4.11 1.05
CA THR A 96 -7.43 2.71 0.65
C THR A 96 -7.78 2.67 -0.83
N VAL A 97 -6.85 2.17 -1.63
CA VAL A 97 -7.07 2.01 -3.06
C VAL A 97 -7.53 0.60 -3.30
N LEU A 98 -8.59 0.45 -4.07
CA LEU A 98 -9.23 -0.84 -4.31
C LEU A 98 -8.95 -1.28 -5.75
N TYR A 99 -8.59 -2.55 -5.89
CA TYR A 99 -8.29 -3.17 -7.17
C TYR A 99 -9.07 -4.45 -7.34
N ARG A 100 -9.49 -4.74 -8.58
CA ARG A 100 -9.96 -6.07 -8.96
C ARG A 100 -8.72 -6.86 -9.35
N GLN A 101 -8.44 -7.90 -8.59
CA GLN A 101 -7.27 -8.75 -8.79
C GLN A 101 -7.72 -10.12 -9.26
N ARG A 102 -6.96 -10.72 -10.17
CA ARG A 102 -7.22 -12.07 -10.66
C ARG A 102 -6.01 -12.95 -10.40
N SER A 103 -6.23 -14.25 -10.51
CA SER A 103 -5.18 -15.25 -10.39
C SER A 103 -4.87 -15.82 -11.77
N THR A 104 -3.61 -16.21 -11.99
CA THR A 104 -3.23 -16.92 -13.22
C THR A 104 -3.58 -18.39 -13.17
N LYS A 105 -3.94 -18.92 -11.98
CA LYS A 105 -4.19 -20.34 -11.79
C LYS A 105 -5.62 -20.66 -11.41
N LYS A 106 -6.35 -19.71 -10.88
CA LYS A 106 -7.66 -19.92 -10.31
C LYS A 106 -8.66 -18.96 -10.90
N ASP A 107 -9.81 -19.46 -11.30
CA ASP A 107 -10.88 -18.60 -11.82
C ASP A 107 -11.48 -17.78 -10.70
N GLY A 108 -11.93 -16.57 -11.04
CA GLY A 108 -12.58 -15.69 -10.10
C GLY A 108 -11.90 -14.35 -9.99
N GLU A 109 -12.46 -13.52 -9.13
CA GLU A 109 -11.98 -12.17 -8.90
C GLU A 109 -11.82 -11.96 -7.40
N TRP A 110 -10.81 -11.20 -7.03
CA TRP A 110 -10.51 -10.88 -5.64
C TRP A 110 -10.43 -9.38 -5.47
N LEU A 111 -10.74 -8.94 -4.26
CA LEU A 111 -10.59 -7.53 -3.91
C LEU A 111 -9.18 -7.29 -3.36
N GLY A 112 -8.41 -6.49 -4.09
CA GLY A 112 -7.12 -6.03 -3.61
C GLY A 112 -7.29 -4.72 -2.87
N ARG A 113 -6.70 -4.60 -1.69
CA ARG A 113 -6.74 -3.38 -0.88
C ARG A 113 -5.33 -2.94 -0.59
N LEU A 114 -5.05 -1.67 -0.89
CA LEU A 114 -3.75 -1.06 -0.61
C LEU A 114 -3.98 0.21 0.20
N VAL A 115 -3.52 0.21 1.45
CA VAL A 115 -3.67 1.35 2.33
C VAL A 115 -2.39 2.16 2.31
N LEU A 116 -2.50 3.43 1.99
CA LEU A 116 -1.36 4.35 1.87
C LEU A 116 -1.50 5.52 2.82
N GLY A 117 -0.37 6.03 3.28
CA GLY A 117 -0.28 7.22 4.08
C GLY A 117 1.14 7.76 4.01
N TYR A 118 1.35 8.90 4.65
CA TYR A 118 2.68 9.49 4.73
C TYR A 118 3.39 9.05 6.00
N GLU A 119 4.66 8.74 5.88
CA GLU A 119 5.56 8.47 7.00
C GLU A 119 6.90 9.09 6.64
N ASP A 120 7.37 9.99 7.48
CA ASP A 120 8.64 10.71 7.26
C ASP A 120 8.70 11.39 5.89
N GLY A 121 7.58 11.99 5.48
CA GLY A 121 7.49 12.73 4.23
C GLY A 121 7.39 11.88 2.98
N LYS A 122 7.23 10.57 3.13
CA LYS A 122 7.14 9.65 1.99
C LYS A 122 5.86 8.84 2.08
N ILE A 123 5.31 8.50 0.92
CA ILE A 123 4.16 7.60 0.87
C ILE A 123 4.64 6.19 1.18
N ARG A 124 3.99 5.56 2.17
CA ARG A 124 4.30 4.22 2.60
C ARG A 124 3.05 3.37 2.61
N ILE A 125 3.24 2.05 2.59
CA ILE A 125 2.16 1.08 2.63
C ILE A 125 1.85 0.78 4.09
N PHE A 126 0.61 1.08 4.50
CA PHE A 126 0.13 0.83 5.85
C PHE A 126 -0.75 -0.42 5.93
N GLY A 127 -1.12 -0.98 4.79
CA GLY A 127 -1.87 -2.22 4.73
C GLY A 127 -1.95 -2.72 3.30
N ALA A 128 -1.94 -4.04 3.13
CA ALA A 128 -2.12 -4.67 1.84
C ALA A 128 -2.78 -6.02 2.06
N SER A 129 -3.85 -6.30 1.32
CA SER A 129 -4.59 -7.54 1.48
C SER A 129 -5.35 -7.90 0.22
N ILE A 130 -5.71 -9.16 0.12
CA ILE A 130 -6.52 -9.69 -0.96
C ILE A 130 -7.59 -10.57 -0.33
N PHE A 131 -8.84 -10.36 -0.75
CA PHE A 131 -9.98 -11.12 -0.24
C PHE A 131 -10.68 -11.90 -1.32
#